data_02544c6bc2213485b9a10b2d89f99646
#
_entry.id   02544c6bc2213485b9a10b2d89f99646
#
_cell.length_a   1.000
_cell.length_b   1.000
_cell.length_c   1.000
_cell.angle_alpha   90.00
_cell.angle_beta   90.00
_cell.angle_gamma   90.00
#
_symmetry.space_group_name_H-M   'P 1'
#
loop_
_entity.id
_entity.type
_entity.pdbx_description
1 polymer ?
#
loop_
_entity_poly.entity_id
_entity_poly.type
_entity_poly.pdbx_seq_one_letter_code
_entity_poly.pdbx_strand_id
1 'polypeptide(L)'
;MYKRQDKLLRAKSIYFTNYLGLNVSDVTSLRKKFFGSNVEYLVVKNTLLKIASDQNKISLGDELFSGSTAIAISYDEPVLAAKIIKGFLKDHDLPTIKGVLFEGSYLPSGEFDKIASLPSKEESLVKITVMLKSPIQNIVNLLNSPMVKLVNVLNGLKESKN
;
A
#
# COMPACT_ATOMS: atom_id res chain seq x y z
N MET A 1 25.80 -14.63 6.62
CA MET A 1 25.66 -13.26 6.07
C MET A 1 24.88 -13.23 4.76
N TYR A 2 25.14 -14.13 3.82
CA TYR A 2 24.51 -14.17 2.48
C TYR A 2 22.97 -14.26 2.46
N LYS A 3 22.34 -15.00 3.36
CA LYS A 3 20.86 -15.17 3.38
C LYS A 3 20.06 -13.87 3.56
N ARG A 4 20.63 -12.83 4.16
CA ARG A 4 19.93 -11.54 4.36
C ARG A 4 20.07 -10.64 3.14
N GLN A 5 21.16 -10.74 2.41
CA GLN A 5 21.41 -10.02 1.16
C GLN A 5 20.47 -10.54 0.06
N ASP A 6 20.32 -11.86 -0.05
CA ASP A 6 19.40 -12.47 -1.02
C ASP A 6 17.95 -12.04 -0.78
N LYS A 7 17.54 -11.85 0.49
CA LYS A 7 16.20 -11.37 0.82
C LYS A 7 15.96 -9.94 0.37
N LEU A 8 16.94 -9.06 0.50
CA LEU A 8 16.86 -7.67 0.04
C LEU A 8 16.77 -7.58 -1.48
N LEU A 9 17.49 -8.44 -2.21
CA LEU A 9 17.48 -8.47 -3.67
C LEU A 9 16.17 -9.04 -4.24
N ARG A 10 15.56 -10.00 -3.54
CA ARG A 10 14.28 -10.62 -3.97
C ARG A 10 13.06 -9.80 -3.57
N ALA A 11 13.23 -8.87 -2.65
CA ALA A 11 12.14 -8.03 -2.16
C ALA A 11 11.68 -7.05 -3.24
N LYS A 12 10.39 -7.01 -3.52
CA LYS A 12 9.78 -6.00 -4.37
C LYS A 12 9.61 -4.67 -3.64
N SER A 13 9.34 -4.73 -2.34
CA SER A 13 9.29 -3.54 -1.50
C SER A 13 9.79 -3.82 -0.08
N ILE A 14 10.39 -2.80 0.53
CA ILE A 14 10.91 -2.83 1.89
C ILE A 14 10.45 -1.55 2.59
N TYR A 15 9.75 -1.72 3.70
CA TYR A 15 9.27 -0.62 4.52
C TYR A 15 10.13 -0.51 5.78
N PHE A 16 10.70 0.67 5.99
CA PHE A 16 11.50 0.98 7.17
C PHE A 16 10.61 1.65 8.21
N THR A 17 10.47 1.01 9.35
CA THR A 17 9.61 1.48 10.44
C THR A 17 10.39 1.62 11.73
N ASN A 18 10.00 2.59 12.55
CA ASN A 18 10.48 2.73 13.91
C ASN A 18 9.46 2.05 14.84
N TYR A 19 9.89 1.04 15.57
CA TYR A 19 9.05 0.30 16.51
C TYR A 19 9.15 0.80 17.97
N LEU A 20 9.91 1.87 18.21
CA LEU A 20 10.08 2.42 19.55
C LEU A 20 8.73 2.92 20.07
N GLY A 21 8.37 2.53 21.29
CA GLY A 21 7.10 2.91 21.93
C GLY A 21 5.93 1.93 21.69
N LEU A 22 6.09 0.90 20.85
CA LEU A 22 5.08 -0.14 20.70
C LEU A 22 5.09 -1.12 21.88
N ASN A 23 3.92 -1.49 22.36
CA ASN A 23 3.74 -2.55 23.34
C ASN A 23 4.02 -3.93 22.72
N VAL A 24 4.40 -4.91 23.54
CA VAL A 24 4.67 -6.29 23.07
C VAL A 24 3.43 -6.92 22.42
N SER A 25 2.24 -6.64 22.94
CA SER A 25 0.95 -7.07 22.38
C SER A 25 0.75 -6.53 20.96
N ASP A 26 1.07 -5.25 20.72
CA ASP A 26 0.87 -4.56 19.47
C ASP A 26 1.85 -5.07 18.41
N VAL A 27 3.12 -5.25 18.80
CA VAL A 27 4.14 -5.87 17.93
C VAL A 27 3.73 -7.29 17.53
N THR A 28 3.16 -8.06 18.46
CA THR A 28 2.71 -9.43 18.18
C THR A 28 1.51 -9.44 17.24
N SER A 29 0.57 -8.52 17.42
CA SER A 29 -0.61 -8.35 16.56
C SER A 29 -0.20 -7.92 15.16
N LEU A 30 0.75 -6.99 15.05
CA LEU A 30 1.31 -6.52 13.78
C LEU A 30 2.05 -7.65 13.05
N ARG A 31 2.84 -8.45 13.76
CA ARG A 31 3.50 -9.63 13.17
C ARG A 31 2.50 -10.66 12.66
N LYS A 32 1.40 -10.90 13.39
CA LYS A 32 0.35 -11.82 12.94
C LYS A 32 -0.33 -11.33 11.66
N LYS A 33 -0.63 -10.02 11.57
CA LYS A 33 -1.21 -9.41 10.36
C LYS A 33 -0.24 -9.53 9.17
N PHE A 34 1.05 -9.29 9.36
CA PHE A 34 2.07 -9.44 8.32
C PHE A 34 2.24 -10.88 7.87
N PHE A 35 2.29 -11.82 8.82
CA PHE A 35 2.43 -13.24 8.50
C PHE A 35 1.26 -13.76 7.65
N GLY A 36 0.03 -13.34 7.95
CA GLY A 36 -1.16 -13.68 7.14
C GLY A 36 -1.13 -13.15 5.70
N SER A 37 -0.27 -12.16 5.42
CA SER A 37 -0.15 -11.53 4.10
C SER A 37 1.20 -11.81 3.42
N ASN A 38 1.93 -12.83 3.85
CA ASN A 38 3.24 -13.24 3.33
C ASN A 38 4.30 -12.12 3.35
N VAL A 39 4.20 -11.21 4.34
CA VAL A 39 5.15 -10.12 4.57
C VAL A 39 6.03 -10.49 5.76
N GLU A 40 7.34 -10.45 5.57
CA GLU A 40 8.31 -10.77 6.60
C GLU A 40 8.67 -9.50 7.41
N TYR A 41 8.44 -9.54 8.73
CA TYR A 41 8.75 -8.41 9.63
C TYR A 41 9.95 -8.74 10.52
N LEU A 42 11.05 -8.01 10.33
CA LEU A 42 12.34 -8.26 10.99
C LEU A 42 12.87 -6.98 11.63
N VAL A 43 13.44 -7.13 12.84
CA VAL A 43 14.23 -6.07 13.47
C VAL A 43 15.70 -6.22 13.05
N VAL A 44 16.28 -5.16 12.53
CA VAL A 44 17.66 -5.15 11.98
C VAL A 44 18.50 -4.07 12.63
N LYS A 45 19.78 -4.38 12.87
CA LYS A 45 20.76 -3.38 13.30
C LYS A 45 21.08 -2.42 12.15
N ASN A 46 21.09 -1.11 12.41
CA ASN A 46 21.34 -0.08 11.41
C ASN A 46 22.70 -0.23 10.71
N THR A 47 23.72 -0.65 11.44
CA THR A 47 25.06 -0.91 10.87
C THR A 47 25.04 -1.99 9.80
N LEU A 48 24.28 -3.06 10.01
CA LEU A 48 24.14 -4.14 9.02
C LEU A 48 23.32 -3.70 7.81
N LEU A 49 22.35 -2.84 8.03
CA LEU A 49 21.51 -2.28 6.99
C LEU A 49 22.32 -1.34 6.09
N LYS A 50 23.20 -0.52 6.68
CA LYS A 50 24.12 0.36 5.95
C LYS A 50 25.08 -0.44 5.07
N ILE A 51 25.72 -1.48 5.61
CA ILE A 51 26.63 -2.34 4.83
C ILE A 51 25.87 -3.02 3.67
N ALA A 52 24.64 -3.46 3.91
CA ALA A 52 23.84 -4.10 2.89
C ALA A 52 23.38 -3.13 1.79
N SER A 53 23.08 -1.87 2.14
CA SER A 53 22.74 -0.82 1.15
C SER A 53 23.93 -0.44 0.28
N ASP A 54 25.11 -0.28 0.89
CA ASP A 54 26.35 0.07 0.18
C ASP A 54 26.74 -1.03 -0.83
N GLN A 55 26.61 -2.30 -0.44
CA GLN A 55 26.90 -3.43 -1.33
C GLN A 55 25.93 -3.53 -2.51
N ASN A 56 24.66 -3.19 -2.30
CA ASN A 56 23.63 -3.23 -3.35
C ASN A 56 23.52 -1.93 -4.15
N LYS A 57 24.39 -0.93 -3.87
CA LYS A 57 24.37 0.41 -4.51
C LYS A 57 23.01 1.11 -4.42
N ILE A 58 22.27 0.86 -3.34
CA ILE A 58 21.00 1.50 -3.07
C ILE A 58 21.27 2.75 -2.24
N SER A 59 21.01 3.92 -2.80
CA SER A 59 21.12 5.19 -2.09
C SER A 59 19.99 5.31 -1.08
N LEU A 60 20.23 4.91 0.16
CA LEU A 60 19.29 5.10 1.27
C LEU A 60 19.63 6.43 1.96
N GLY A 61 18.60 7.18 2.36
CA GLY A 61 18.82 8.42 3.12
C GLY A 61 19.41 8.13 4.50
N ASP A 62 20.34 8.98 4.96
CA ASP A 62 21.00 8.83 6.27
C ASP A 62 20.01 8.85 7.45
N GLU A 63 18.86 9.43 7.28
CA GLU A 63 17.77 9.48 8.26
C GLU A 63 17.24 8.10 8.67
N LEU A 64 17.34 7.09 7.79
CA LEU A 64 16.91 5.72 8.06
C LEU A 64 17.73 5.04 9.15
N PHE A 65 19.00 5.43 9.29
CA PHE A 65 19.95 4.81 10.21
C PHE A 65 19.89 5.40 11.62
N SER A 66 19.04 6.41 11.85
CA SER A 66 18.84 7.02 13.17
C SER A 66 17.85 6.22 13.99
N GLY A 67 18.18 5.84 15.23
CA GLY A 67 17.30 5.15 16.18
C GLY A 67 17.02 3.69 15.82
N SER A 68 15.94 3.10 16.36
CA SER A 68 15.56 1.71 16.15
C SER A 68 14.91 1.53 14.77
N THR A 69 15.23 0.44 14.09
CA THR A 69 14.73 0.17 12.75
C THR A 69 14.24 -1.28 12.64
N ALA A 70 12.97 -1.42 12.26
CA ALA A 70 12.40 -2.67 11.82
C ALA A 70 12.08 -2.57 10.34
N ILE A 71 12.20 -3.67 9.62
CA ILE A 71 11.91 -3.77 8.20
C ILE A 71 10.76 -4.73 7.95
N ALA A 72 9.81 -4.31 7.13
CA ALA A 72 8.80 -5.18 6.56
C ALA A 72 9.14 -5.44 5.10
N ILE A 73 9.34 -6.70 4.75
CA ILE A 73 9.78 -7.14 3.42
C ILE A 73 8.58 -7.80 2.74
N SER A 74 8.19 -7.29 1.57
CA SER A 74 7.19 -7.92 0.73
C SER A 74 7.82 -8.48 -0.53
N TYR A 75 7.48 -9.74 -0.84
CA TYR A 75 8.00 -10.48 -2.00
C TYR A 75 7.01 -10.49 -3.17
N ASP A 76 5.73 -10.61 -2.89
CA ASP A 76 4.69 -10.78 -3.90
C ASP A 76 4.05 -9.45 -4.29
N GLU A 77 3.35 -8.80 -3.35
CA GLU A 77 2.64 -7.55 -3.58
C GLU A 77 3.25 -6.40 -2.76
N PRO A 78 3.87 -5.44 -3.44
CA PRO A 78 4.57 -4.36 -2.76
C PRO A 78 3.61 -3.46 -1.93
N VAL A 79 2.36 -3.33 -2.32
CA VAL A 79 1.38 -2.43 -1.69
C VAL A 79 0.74 -3.03 -0.43
N LEU A 80 0.72 -4.38 -0.30
CA LEU A 80 0.07 -5.04 0.85
C LEU A 80 0.66 -4.61 2.19
N ALA A 81 1.99 -4.55 2.28
CA ALA A 81 2.65 -4.13 3.50
C ALA A 81 2.27 -2.69 3.90
N ALA A 82 2.15 -1.78 2.92
CA ALA A 82 1.70 -0.41 3.16
C ALA A 82 0.25 -0.35 3.66
N LYS A 83 -0.66 -1.12 3.06
CA LYS A 83 -2.06 -1.18 3.49
C LYS A 83 -2.19 -1.69 4.92
N ILE A 84 -1.40 -2.72 5.30
CA ILE A 84 -1.40 -3.26 6.67
C ILE A 84 -0.88 -2.23 7.66
N ILE A 85 0.24 -1.55 7.36
CA ILE A 85 0.81 -0.50 8.21
C ILE A 85 -0.18 0.65 8.35
N LYS A 86 -0.79 1.11 7.26
CA LYS A 86 -1.80 2.18 7.28
C LYS A 86 -3.05 1.78 8.07
N GLY A 87 -3.50 0.53 7.95
CA GLY A 87 -4.59 -0.02 8.75
C GLY A 87 -4.25 -0.03 10.24
N PHE A 88 -3.01 -0.37 10.58
CA PHE A 88 -2.55 -0.38 11.96
C PHE A 88 -2.39 1.04 12.54
N LEU A 89 -1.92 2.00 11.73
CA LEU A 89 -1.80 3.41 12.12
C LEU A 89 -3.14 4.10 12.39
N LYS A 90 -4.27 3.55 11.90
CA LYS A 90 -5.61 4.07 12.25
C LYS A 90 -6.02 3.74 13.68
N ASP A 91 -5.55 2.59 14.17
CA ASP A 91 -5.87 2.09 15.52
C ASP A 91 -4.82 2.52 16.56
N HIS A 92 -3.60 2.81 16.10
CA HIS A 92 -2.43 3.12 16.92
C HIS A 92 -1.60 4.22 16.26
N ASP A 93 -1.05 5.16 17.04
CA ASP A 93 -0.18 6.24 16.54
C ASP A 93 1.21 5.75 16.10
N LEU A 94 1.55 4.48 16.35
CA LEU A 94 2.82 3.83 16.05
C LEU A 94 2.58 2.56 15.24
N PRO A 95 3.53 2.11 14.37
CA PRO A 95 4.93 2.53 14.18
C PRO A 95 5.11 3.75 13.27
N THR A 96 6.13 4.56 13.53
CA THR A 96 6.50 5.67 12.63
C THR A 96 7.26 5.14 11.42
N ILE A 97 6.90 5.58 10.22
CA ILE A 97 7.56 5.20 8.98
C ILE A 97 8.72 6.14 8.74
N LYS A 98 9.91 5.59 8.48
CA LYS A 98 11.12 6.32 8.16
C LYS A 98 11.32 6.49 6.66
N GLY A 99 10.94 5.50 5.89
CA GLY A 99 11.07 5.50 4.44
C GLY A 99 10.64 4.18 3.85
N VAL A 100 10.58 4.15 2.54
CA VAL A 100 10.15 2.98 1.76
C VAL A 100 11.11 2.78 0.60
N LEU A 101 11.53 1.55 0.38
CA LEU A 101 12.19 1.14 -0.85
C LEU A 101 11.14 0.43 -1.69
N PHE A 102 10.73 1.03 -2.79
CA PHE A 102 9.71 0.52 -3.69
C PHE A 102 10.31 0.26 -5.07
N GLU A 103 10.35 -0.99 -5.48
CA GLU A 103 10.91 -1.42 -6.78
C GLU A 103 12.30 -0.82 -7.08
N GLY A 104 13.18 -0.77 -6.08
CA GLY A 104 14.54 -0.24 -6.21
C GLY A 104 14.67 1.28 -6.06
N SER A 105 13.55 2.02 -5.96
CA SER A 105 13.55 3.47 -5.72
C SER A 105 13.29 3.77 -4.25
N TYR A 106 14.13 4.62 -3.66
CA TYR A 106 13.93 5.10 -2.30
C TYR A 106 12.94 6.25 -2.28
N LEU A 107 11.95 6.15 -1.41
CA LEU A 107 10.90 7.15 -1.20
C LEU A 107 10.92 7.59 0.28
N PRO A 108 10.90 8.89 0.55
CA PRO A 108 10.85 9.42 1.91
C PRO A 108 9.52 9.12 2.60
N SER A 109 9.47 9.27 3.91
CA SER A 109 8.27 9.01 4.73
C SER A 109 7.01 9.75 4.26
N GLY A 110 7.15 10.98 3.73
CA GLY A 110 6.03 11.80 3.26
C GLY A 110 5.28 11.21 2.05
N GLU A 111 5.88 10.29 1.30
CA GLU A 111 5.23 9.65 0.15
C GLU A 111 4.57 8.31 0.47
N PHE A 112 4.68 7.86 1.72
CA PHE A 112 4.07 6.59 2.15
C PHE A 112 2.56 6.56 1.92
N ASP A 113 1.85 7.65 2.20
CA ASP A 113 0.40 7.72 2.02
C ASP A 113 -0.03 7.54 0.57
N LYS A 114 0.78 8.01 -0.39
CA LYS A 114 0.53 7.79 -1.82
C LYS A 114 0.63 6.31 -2.14
N ILE A 115 1.67 5.61 -1.65
CA ILE A 115 1.86 4.17 -1.86
C ILE A 115 0.73 3.37 -1.21
N ALA A 116 0.37 3.70 0.02
CA ALA A 116 -0.69 3.01 0.75
C ALA A 116 -2.09 3.21 0.14
N SER A 117 -2.28 4.24 -0.69
CA SER A 117 -3.52 4.49 -1.43
C SER A 117 -3.56 3.79 -2.79
N LEU A 118 -2.45 3.21 -3.25
CA LEU A 118 -2.41 2.47 -4.50
C LEU A 118 -3.28 1.20 -4.40
N PRO A 119 -4.03 0.89 -5.46
CA PRO A 119 -4.74 -0.38 -5.54
C PRO A 119 -3.77 -1.55 -5.71
N SER A 120 -4.18 -2.74 -5.32
CA SER A 120 -3.42 -3.96 -5.59
C SER A 120 -3.30 -4.19 -7.10
N LYS A 121 -2.41 -5.09 -7.52
CA LYS A 121 -2.26 -5.43 -8.94
C LYS A 121 -3.58 -5.92 -9.54
N GLU A 122 -4.30 -6.77 -8.82
CA GLU A 122 -5.60 -7.28 -9.27
C GLU A 122 -6.66 -6.17 -9.35
N GLU A 123 -6.75 -5.33 -8.32
CA GLU A 123 -7.65 -4.17 -8.31
C GLU A 123 -7.33 -3.20 -9.46
N SER A 124 -6.04 -3.01 -9.79
CA SER A 124 -5.59 -2.17 -10.91
C SER A 124 -6.05 -2.73 -12.25
N LEU A 125 -5.93 -4.05 -12.47
CA LEU A 125 -6.39 -4.70 -13.69
C LEU A 125 -7.91 -4.58 -13.85
N VAL A 126 -8.67 -4.79 -12.78
CA VAL A 126 -10.12 -4.59 -12.77
C VAL A 126 -10.45 -3.14 -13.12
N LYS A 127 -9.76 -2.18 -12.51
CA LYS A 127 -9.98 -0.75 -12.76
C LYS A 127 -9.70 -0.37 -14.22
N ILE A 128 -8.63 -0.90 -14.82
CA ILE A 128 -8.32 -0.69 -16.24
C ILE A 128 -9.44 -1.25 -17.11
N THR A 129 -9.92 -2.46 -16.82
CA THR A 129 -11.00 -3.11 -17.58
C THR A 129 -12.30 -2.28 -17.52
N VAL A 130 -12.64 -1.78 -16.33
CA VAL A 130 -13.83 -0.91 -16.13
C VAL A 130 -13.65 0.41 -16.89
N MET A 131 -12.45 1.02 -16.84
CA MET A 131 -12.15 2.25 -17.58
C MET A 131 -12.27 2.08 -19.08
N LEU A 132 -11.84 0.95 -19.64
CA LEU A 132 -11.98 0.65 -21.07
C LEU A 132 -13.45 0.42 -21.46
N LYS A 133 -14.26 -0.14 -20.57
CA LYS A 133 -15.72 -0.35 -20.79
C LYS A 133 -16.53 0.93 -20.61
N SER A 134 -16.06 1.86 -19.80
CA SER A 134 -16.78 3.09 -19.44
C SER A 134 -17.23 3.95 -20.65
N PRO A 135 -16.41 4.23 -21.67
CA PRO A 135 -16.85 5.02 -22.84
C PRO A 135 -18.03 4.37 -23.58
N ILE A 136 -17.98 3.05 -23.74
CA ILE A 136 -19.05 2.30 -24.41
C ILE A 136 -20.33 2.40 -23.60
N GLN A 137 -20.25 2.20 -22.30
CA GLN A 137 -21.39 2.29 -21.39
C GLN A 137 -22.00 3.71 -21.39
N ASN A 138 -21.17 4.75 -21.47
CA ASN A 138 -21.64 6.12 -21.53
C ASN A 138 -22.42 6.40 -22.82
N ILE A 139 -21.96 5.87 -23.96
CA ILE A 139 -22.72 6.00 -25.24
C ILE A 139 -24.07 5.32 -25.13
N VAL A 140 -24.13 4.11 -24.61
CA VAL A 140 -25.40 3.37 -24.41
C VAL A 140 -26.33 4.14 -23.47
N ASN A 141 -25.80 4.67 -22.36
CA ASN A 141 -26.59 5.46 -21.42
C ASN A 141 -27.11 6.76 -22.05
N LEU A 142 -26.32 7.43 -22.88
CA LEU A 142 -26.75 8.63 -23.61
C LEU A 142 -27.88 8.32 -24.59
N LEU A 143 -27.84 7.19 -25.30
CA LEU A 143 -28.90 6.77 -26.22
C LEU A 143 -30.19 6.41 -25.46
N ASN A 144 -30.08 5.81 -24.29
CA ASN A 144 -31.24 5.43 -23.46
C ASN A 144 -31.79 6.62 -22.63
N SER A 145 -31.01 7.65 -22.40
CA SER A 145 -31.36 8.79 -21.54
C SER A 145 -32.67 9.49 -21.94
N PRO A 146 -32.98 9.76 -23.22
CA PRO A 146 -34.23 10.42 -23.62
C PRO A 146 -35.46 9.58 -23.25
N MET A 147 -35.39 8.23 -23.44
CA MET A 147 -36.51 7.32 -23.12
C MET A 147 -36.77 7.28 -21.61
N VAL A 148 -35.69 7.19 -20.80
CA VAL A 148 -35.80 7.16 -19.34
C VAL A 148 -36.36 8.48 -18.81
N LYS A 149 -35.92 9.64 -19.36
CA LYS A 149 -36.46 10.96 -18.99
C LYS A 149 -37.93 11.08 -19.29
N LEU A 150 -38.39 10.57 -20.44
CA LEU A 150 -39.80 10.61 -20.84
C LEU A 150 -40.67 9.77 -19.90
N VAL A 151 -40.24 8.56 -19.57
CA VAL A 151 -40.92 7.70 -18.60
C VAL A 151 -40.99 8.32 -17.21
N ASN A 152 -39.89 8.96 -16.75
CA ASN A 152 -39.87 9.62 -15.46
C ASN A 152 -40.83 10.82 -15.39
N VAL A 153 -40.93 11.61 -16.47
CA VAL A 153 -41.90 12.69 -16.55
C VAL A 153 -43.33 12.18 -16.51
N LEU A 154 -43.65 11.10 -17.25
CA LEU A 154 -44.96 10.46 -17.23
C LEU A 154 -45.34 9.91 -15.86
N ASN A 155 -44.36 9.28 -15.16
CA ASN A 155 -44.58 8.79 -13.80
C ASN A 155 -44.78 9.95 -12.80
N GLY A 156 -44.03 11.03 -12.91
CA GLY A 156 -44.22 12.22 -12.06
C GLY A 156 -45.58 12.90 -12.28
N LEU A 157 -46.08 12.94 -13.54
CA LEU A 157 -47.43 13.42 -13.84
C LEU A 157 -48.53 12.51 -13.25
N LYS A 158 -48.30 11.21 -13.24
CA LYS A 158 -49.22 10.26 -12.61
C LYS A 158 -49.32 10.43 -11.10
N GLU A 159 -48.15 10.64 -10.42
CA GLU A 159 -48.11 10.86 -8.98
C GLU A 159 -48.72 12.22 -8.59
N SER A 160 -48.57 13.24 -9.42
CA SER A 160 -49.15 14.59 -9.19
C SER A 160 -50.70 14.62 -9.40
N LYS A 161 -51.28 13.58 -10.03
CA LYS A 161 -52.72 13.53 -10.34
C LYS A 161 -53.51 12.64 -9.37
N ASN A 162 -52.82 11.90 -8.49
CA ASN A 162 -53.37 11.18 -7.36
C ASN A 162 -53.15 11.94 -6.05
#